data_01e704c18a87a469b886e03d3b74c29f
#
_entry.id   01e704c18a87a469b886e03d3b74c29f
#
_cell.length_a   1.000
_cell.length_b   1.000
_cell.length_c   1.000
_cell.angle_alpha   90.00
_cell.angle_beta   90.00
_cell.angle_gamma   90.00
#
_symmetry.space_group_name_H-M   'P 1'
#
loop_
_entity.id
_entity.type
_entity.pdbx_description
1 polymer ?
#
loop_
_entity_poly.entity_id
_entity_poly.type
_entity_poly.pdbx_seq_one_letter_code
_entity_poly.pdbx_strand_id
1 'polypeptide(L)'
;ACAEGFTTYLPRWWRTGARFDAVDWAKKSMWFTMGSMTFKEAYERTGKILNISTVPADPHSPAILCNHITSPDCVIWSTLLASSAVPGILNPVVLMMKDPITKKLIPFSLGTKYKDGSLRTDIPIEALNTFYNVKFSVVSQVNPHISLFYFAPKGSVGRPVSRSRTGLRGGF
;
A
#
# COMPACT_ATOMS: atom_id res chain seq x y z
N ALA A 1 4.68 -5.60 -16.77
CA ALA A 1 3.24 -5.84 -16.57
C ALA A 1 2.39 -4.55 -16.68
N CYS A 2 2.98 -3.36 -16.77
CA CYS A 2 2.28 -2.08 -16.82
C CYS A 2 2.50 -1.34 -18.16
N ALA A 3 2.83 -2.05 -19.23
CA ALA A 3 3.09 -1.47 -20.52
C ALA A 3 1.80 -1.41 -21.38
N GLU A 4 0.88 -0.55 -20.99
CA GLU A 4 -0.18 -0.13 -21.91
C GLU A 4 0.37 0.97 -22.82
N GLY A 5 0.05 0.91 -24.12
CA GLY A 5 0.45 1.92 -25.09
C GLY A 5 -0.19 3.28 -24.76
N PHE A 6 0.52 4.36 -25.14
CA PHE A 6 0.05 5.74 -24.93
C PHE A 6 -1.37 5.99 -25.46
N THR A 7 -1.68 5.41 -26.61
CA THR A 7 -3.00 5.54 -27.27
C THR A 7 -4.14 4.90 -26.48
N THR A 8 -3.84 3.93 -25.61
CA THR A 8 -4.85 3.19 -24.84
C THR A 8 -5.14 3.86 -23.50
N TYR A 9 -4.10 4.39 -22.81
CA TYR A 9 -4.32 4.98 -21.50
C TYR A 9 -4.77 6.44 -21.55
N LEU A 10 -4.39 7.22 -22.58
CA LEU A 10 -4.72 8.64 -22.65
C LEU A 10 -6.23 8.92 -22.69
N PRO A 11 -7.06 8.23 -23.52
CA PRO A 11 -8.51 8.39 -23.47
C PRO A 11 -9.14 7.96 -22.15
N ARG A 12 -8.59 6.92 -21.51
CA ARG A 12 -9.05 6.46 -20.19
C ARG A 12 -8.75 7.50 -19.12
N TRP A 13 -7.54 8.01 -19.08
CA TRP A 13 -7.12 9.04 -18.14
C TRP A 13 -7.98 10.30 -18.25
N TRP A 14 -8.30 10.71 -19.48
CA TRP A 14 -9.15 11.86 -19.73
C TRP A 14 -10.59 11.65 -19.24
N ARG A 15 -11.13 10.43 -19.37
CA ARG A 15 -12.51 10.11 -18.98
C ARG A 15 -12.67 9.79 -17.51
N THR A 16 -11.71 9.15 -16.89
CA THR A 16 -11.82 8.57 -15.53
C THR A 16 -10.89 9.20 -14.51
N GLY A 17 -9.94 10.02 -14.94
CA GLY A 17 -8.90 10.58 -14.08
C GLY A 17 -7.86 9.55 -13.62
N ALA A 18 -7.95 8.29 -14.08
CA ALA A 18 -7.05 7.22 -13.70
C ALA A 18 -6.30 6.65 -14.91
N ARG A 19 -4.99 6.42 -14.73
CA ARG A 19 -4.11 5.85 -15.75
C ARG A 19 -4.37 4.36 -15.96
N PHE A 20 -4.63 3.62 -14.88
CA PHE A 20 -4.82 2.18 -14.90
C PHE A 20 -6.27 1.77 -14.69
N ASP A 21 -6.66 0.61 -15.26
CA ASP A 21 -7.95 0.01 -15.01
C ASP A 21 -7.94 -0.70 -13.66
N ALA A 22 -8.85 -0.30 -12.77
CA ALA A 22 -9.01 -0.90 -11.46
C ALA A 22 -9.40 -2.39 -11.54
N VAL A 23 -10.18 -2.78 -12.55
CA VAL A 23 -10.65 -4.17 -12.71
C VAL A 23 -9.49 -5.08 -13.11
N ASP A 24 -8.66 -4.64 -14.06
CA ASP A 24 -7.49 -5.42 -14.49
C ASP A 24 -6.45 -5.52 -13.38
N TRP A 25 -6.25 -4.43 -12.66
CA TRP A 25 -5.36 -4.41 -11.50
C TRP A 25 -5.86 -5.30 -10.36
N ALA A 26 -7.17 -5.32 -10.11
CA ALA A 26 -7.81 -6.21 -9.14
C ALA A 26 -7.62 -7.69 -9.50
N LYS A 27 -7.81 -8.06 -10.77
CA LYS A 27 -7.57 -9.43 -11.23
C LYS A 27 -6.14 -9.89 -11.00
N LYS A 28 -5.16 -9.04 -11.32
CA LYS A 28 -3.73 -9.33 -11.09
C LYS A 28 -3.42 -9.45 -9.59
N SER A 29 -3.96 -8.56 -8.77
CA SER A 29 -3.80 -8.61 -7.31
C SER A 29 -4.44 -9.86 -6.72
N MET A 30 -5.61 -10.24 -7.19
CA MET A 30 -6.31 -11.45 -6.77
C MET A 30 -5.52 -12.71 -7.13
N TRP A 31 -4.94 -12.76 -8.33
CA TRP A 31 -4.07 -13.87 -8.73
C TRP A 31 -2.82 -13.96 -7.83
N PHE A 32 -2.17 -12.84 -7.58
CA PHE A 32 -0.95 -12.77 -6.75
C PHE A 32 -1.20 -13.16 -5.28
N THR A 33 -2.37 -12.82 -4.73
CA THR A 33 -2.73 -13.07 -3.33
C THR A 33 -3.52 -14.37 -3.13
N MET A 34 -3.45 -15.30 -4.09
CA MET A 34 -4.13 -16.60 -4.03
C MET A 34 -5.67 -16.48 -3.84
N GLY A 35 -6.29 -15.57 -4.56
CA GLY A 35 -7.74 -15.37 -4.54
C GLY A 35 -8.22 -14.50 -3.38
N SER A 36 -9.26 -14.93 -2.70
CA SER A 36 -9.91 -14.18 -1.63
C SER A 36 -9.35 -14.49 -0.23
N MET A 37 -8.03 -14.62 -0.11
CA MET A 37 -7.37 -14.85 1.19
C MET A 37 -7.51 -13.63 2.08
N THR A 38 -7.88 -13.83 3.34
CA THR A 38 -7.97 -12.79 4.37
C THR A 38 -6.66 -12.65 5.13
N PHE A 39 -6.49 -11.55 5.86
CA PHE A 39 -5.31 -11.35 6.72
C PHE A 39 -5.19 -12.43 7.80
N LYS A 40 -6.33 -12.85 8.38
CA LYS A 40 -6.36 -13.93 9.37
C LYS A 40 -5.92 -15.26 8.76
N GLU A 41 -6.52 -15.64 7.62
CA GLU A 41 -6.16 -16.88 6.92
C GLU A 41 -4.67 -16.90 6.51
N ALA A 42 -4.13 -15.77 6.07
CA ALA A 42 -2.72 -15.66 5.71
C ALA A 42 -1.81 -15.85 6.93
N TYR A 43 -2.16 -15.25 8.06
CA TYR A 43 -1.43 -15.40 9.31
C TYR A 43 -1.46 -16.84 9.83
N GLU A 44 -2.63 -17.49 9.83
CA GLU A 44 -2.78 -18.87 10.26
C GLU A 44 -1.98 -19.86 9.38
N ARG A 45 -1.86 -19.58 8.08
CA ARG A 45 -1.10 -20.45 7.16
C ARG A 45 0.40 -20.24 7.22
N THR A 46 0.87 -19.03 7.46
CA THR A 46 2.30 -18.68 7.30
C THR A 46 3.00 -18.34 8.61
N GLY A 47 2.26 -18.01 9.66
CA GLY A 47 2.79 -17.46 10.90
C GLY A 47 3.42 -16.07 10.74
N LYS A 48 3.32 -15.46 9.55
CA LYS A 48 3.89 -14.14 9.25
C LYS A 48 2.83 -13.06 9.30
N ILE A 49 3.20 -11.92 9.87
CA ILE A 49 2.32 -10.75 10.01
C ILE A 49 2.47 -9.88 8.77
N LEU A 50 1.38 -9.74 8.01
CA LEU A 50 1.28 -8.80 6.90
C LEU A 50 0.57 -7.54 7.38
N ASN A 51 1.14 -6.39 7.05
CA ASN A 51 0.54 -5.08 7.30
C ASN A 51 0.46 -4.30 5.99
N ILE A 52 -0.70 -3.71 5.70
CA ILE A 52 -0.91 -2.84 4.54
C ILE A 52 -1.57 -1.57 5.03
N SER A 53 -0.93 -0.42 4.77
CA SER A 53 -1.49 0.88 5.12
C SER A 53 -2.46 1.37 4.05
N THR A 54 -3.61 1.84 4.49
CA THR A 54 -4.62 2.47 3.64
C THR A 54 -5.20 3.69 4.35
N VAL A 55 -5.76 4.61 3.58
CA VAL A 55 -6.41 5.80 4.12
C VAL A 55 -7.82 5.89 3.53
N PRO A 56 -8.86 6.15 4.34
CA PRO A 56 -10.17 6.48 3.81
C PRO A 56 -10.09 7.68 2.87
N ALA A 57 -10.96 7.71 1.86
CA ALA A 57 -10.99 8.83 0.91
C ALA A 57 -11.38 10.16 1.56
N ASP A 58 -12.02 10.09 2.72
CA ASP A 58 -12.33 11.26 3.55
C ASP A 58 -11.04 11.97 4.01
N PRO A 59 -10.97 13.32 3.83
CA PRO A 59 -9.76 14.08 4.17
C PRO A 59 -9.42 14.11 5.67
N HIS A 60 -10.37 13.87 6.56
CA HIS A 60 -10.17 13.98 8.01
C HIS A 60 -9.86 12.64 8.69
N SER A 61 -10.05 11.53 8.00
CA SER A 61 -9.80 10.21 8.57
C SER A 61 -8.30 9.87 8.63
N PRO A 62 -7.84 9.24 9.71
CA PRO A 62 -6.46 8.80 9.85
C PRO A 62 -6.16 7.60 8.93
N ALA A 63 -4.87 7.33 8.72
CA ALA A 63 -4.43 6.11 8.07
C ALA A 63 -4.77 4.89 8.92
N ILE A 64 -5.18 3.82 8.25
CA ILE A 64 -5.50 2.54 8.88
C ILE A 64 -4.45 1.52 8.45
N LEU A 65 -3.87 0.82 9.42
CA LEU A 65 -2.97 -0.29 9.16
C LEU A 65 -3.79 -1.59 9.18
N CYS A 66 -4.12 -2.10 7.99
CA CYS A 66 -4.86 -3.36 7.85
C CYS A 66 -3.94 -4.55 8.12
N ASN A 67 -4.32 -5.40 9.07
CA ASN A 67 -3.61 -6.61 9.46
C ASN A 67 -4.55 -7.64 10.09
N HIS A 68 -4.03 -8.76 10.55
CA HIS A 68 -4.82 -9.83 11.15
C HIS A 68 -5.48 -9.45 12.50
N ILE A 69 -5.08 -8.35 13.15
CA ILE A 69 -5.67 -7.84 14.40
C ILE A 69 -6.75 -6.81 14.09
N THR A 70 -6.43 -5.81 13.27
CA THR A 70 -7.32 -4.67 12.99
C THR A 70 -8.41 -4.99 11.97
N SER A 71 -8.11 -5.88 11.02
CA SER A 71 -9.00 -6.21 9.89
C SER A 71 -8.87 -7.68 9.50
N PRO A 72 -9.16 -8.64 10.42
CA PRO A 72 -8.90 -10.07 10.23
C PRO A 72 -9.59 -10.65 8.99
N ASP A 73 -10.83 -10.27 8.76
CA ASP A 73 -11.67 -10.80 7.67
C ASP A 73 -11.54 -10.01 6.36
N CYS A 74 -10.76 -8.91 6.37
CA CYS A 74 -10.52 -8.14 5.16
C CYS A 74 -9.66 -8.93 4.17
N VAL A 75 -10.00 -8.83 2.88
CA VAL A 75 -9.32 -9.59 1.82
C VAL A 75 -8.09 -8.83 1.35
N ILE A 76 -6.95 -9.51 1.30
CA ILE A 76 -5.63 -8.91 1.02
C ILE A 76 -5.59 -8.21 -0.34
N TRP A 77 -6.16 -8.81 -1.40
CA TRP A 77 -6.12 -8.20 -2.74
C TRP A 77 -6.80 -6.83 -2.79
N SER A 78 -7.88 -6.63 -2.03
CA SER A 78 -8.59 -5.35 -2.02
C SER A 78 -7.83 -4.26 -1.27
N THR A 79 -7.15 -4.61 -0.19
CA THR A 79 -6.23 -3.70 0.53
C THR A 79 -4.98 -3.36 -0.28
N LEU A 80 -4.43 -4.33 -0.99
CA LEU A 80 -3.30 -4.11 -1.90
C LEU A 80 -3.70 -3.14 -3.04
N LEU A 81 -4.91 -3.32 -3.58
CA LEU A 81 -5.46 -2.44 -4.60
C LEU A 81 -5.66 -1.01 -4.04
N ALA A 82 -6.19 -0.87 -2.83
CA ALA A 82 -6.36 0.41 -2.17
C ALA A 82 -5.03 1.10 -1.88
N SER A 83 -4.04 0.34 -1.39
CA SER A 83 -2.68 0.85 -1.15
C SER A 83 -1.93 1.26 -2.44
N SER A 84 -2.43 0.83 -3.60
CA SER A 84 -1.91 1.27 -4.91
C SER A 84 -2.72 2.43 -5.49
N ALA A 85 -3.79 2.86 -4.83
CA ALA A 85 -4.71 3.89 -5.32
C ALA A 85 -4.17 5.30 -5.05
N VAL A 86 -3.14 5.67 -5.80
CA VAL A 86 -2.59 7.03 -5.81
C VAL A 86 -3.41 7.90 -6.77
N PRO A 87 -3.79 9.12 -6.39
CA PRO A 87 -4.54 10.04 -7.25
C PRO A 87 -3.86 10.24 -8.62
N GLY A 88 -4.65 10.15 -9.69
CA GLY A 88 -4.16 10.21 -11.07
C GLY A 88 -3.62 8.88 -11.64
N ILE A 89 -3.33 7.91 -10.79
CA ILE A 89 -2.87 6.57 -11.20
C ILE A 89 -4.03 5.57 -11.12
N LEU A 90 -4.68 5.49 -9.97
CA LEU A 90 -5.82 4.62 -9.72
C LEU A 90 -6.85 5.35 -8.85
N ASN A 91 -8.13 5.18 -9.15
CA ASN A 91 -9.20 5.76 -8.35
C ASN A 91 -9.33 5.04 -6.99
N PRO A 92 -9.80 5.74 -5.94
CA PRO A 92 -10.09 5.13 -4.65
C PRO A 92 -11.05 3.94 -4.78
N VAL A 93 -10.76 2.86 -4.07
CA VAL A 93 -11.49 1.59 -4.15
C VAL A 93 -12.13 1.23 -2.83
N VAL A 94 -13.18 0.42 -2.89
CA VAL A 94 -13.84 -0.14 -1.70
C VAL A 94 -13.07 -1.38 -1.25
N LEU A 95 -12.74 -1.46 0.04
CA LEU A 95 -12.19 -2.68 0.62
C LEU A 95 -13.26 -3.76 0.70
N MET A 96 -12.86 -4.99 0.48
CA MET A 96 -13.74 -6.15 0.57
C MET A 96 -13.37 -6.99 1.80
N MET A 97 -14.38 -7.54 2.44
CA MET A 97 -14.21 -8.50 3.53
C MET A 97 -14.96 -9.80 3.21
N LYS A 98 -14.52 -10.87 3.81
CA LYS A 98 -15.18 -12.18 3.73
C LYS A 98 -16.09 -12.32 4.93
N ASP A 99 -17.38 -12.48 4.68
CA ASP A 99 -18.34 -12.79 5.75
C ASP A 99 -17.93 -14.10 6.45
N PRO A 100 -17.74 -14.10 7.77
CA PRO A 100 -17.31 -15.29 8.49
C PRO A 100 -18.29 -16.46 8.39
N ILE A 101 -19.58 -16.19 8.21
CA ILE A 101 -20.64 -17.22 8.15
C ILE A 101 -20.84 -17.70 6.71
N THR A 102 -21.18 -16.80 5.80
CA THR A 102 -21.54 -17.16 4.41
C THR A 102 -20.35 -17.32 3.49
N LYS A 103 -19.15 -16.89 3.92
CA LYS A 103 -17.89 -16.83 3.11
C LYS A 103 -18.02 -15.98 1.85
N LYS A 104 -19.08 -15.21 1.69
CA LYS A 104 -19.26 -14.29 0.58
C LYS A 104 -18.46 -13.02 0.79
N LEU A 105 -18.05 -12.41 -0.31
CA LEU A 105 -17.38 -11.11 -0.30
C LEU A 105 -18.42 -10.00 -0.14
N ILE A 106 -18.26 -9.21 0.88
CA ILE A 106 -19.09 -8.04 1.18
C ILE A 106 -18.21 -6.80 1.33
N PRO A 107 -18.73 -5.60 1.08
CA PRO A 107 -17.99 -4.37 1.29
C PRO A 107 -17.58 -4.19 2.76
N PHE A 108 -16.32 -3.84 2.98
CA PHE A 108 -15.83 -3.45 4.30
C PHE A 108 -16.31 -2.02 4.62
N SER A 109 -16.64 -1.77 5.89
CA SER A 109 -17.01 -0.43 6.39
C SER A 109 -18.07 0.29 5.54
N LEU A 110 -19.19 -0.41 5.26
CA LEU A 110 -20.34 0.12 4.52
C LEU A 110 -20.01 0.71 3.13
N GLY A 111 -18.94 0.23 2.50
CA GLY A 111 -18.56 0.66 1.16
C GLY A 111 -17.74 1.96 1.10
N THR A 112 -17.16 2.38 2.21
CA THR A 112 -16.20 3.48 2.22
C THR A 112 -15.07 3.21 1.24
N LYS A 113 -14.70 4.24 0.46
CA LYS A 113 -13.57 4.16 -0.48
C LYS A 113 -12.27 4.45 0.22
N TYR A 114 -11.22 3.75 -0.18
CA TYR A 114 -9.87 3.86 0.37
C TYR A 114 -8.87 4.17 -0.74
N LYS A 115 -7.79 4.81 -0.35
CA LYS A 115 -6.65 5.16 -1.18
C LYS A 115 -5.34 4.82 -0.47
N ASP A 116 -4.22 5.06 -1.12
CA ASP A 116 -2.90 4.73 -0.60
C ASP A 116 -2.63 5.39 0.76
N GLY A 117 -2.20 4.57 1.72
CA GLY A 117 -1.85 5.00 3.07
C GLY A 117 -0.59 5.85 3.11
N SER A 118 0.33 5.70 2.17
CA SER A 118 1.56 6.49 2.05
C SER A 118 1.29 7.99 1.83
N LEU A 119 0.09 8.35 1.37
CA LEU A 119 -0.35 9.75 1.28
C LEU A 119 -0.44 10.48 2.63
N ARG A 120 -0.51 9.72 3.72
CA ARG A 120 -0.56 10.26 5.10
C ARG A 120 0.65 9.85 5.92
N THR A 121 1.05 8.60 5.82
CA THR A 121 2.14 8.01 6.60
C THR A 121 2.93 7.08 5.70
N ASP A 122 4.12 7.49 5.29
CA ASP A 122 4.95 6.72 4.35
C ASP A 122 5.41 5.40 4.99
N ILE A 123 6.07 5.47 6.13
CA ILE A 123 6.52 4.29 6.87
C ILE A 123 5.82 4.27 8.24
N PRO A 124 4.91 3.32 8.52
CA PRO A 124 4.10 3.31 9.74
C PRO A 124 4.85 2.73 10.95
N ILE A 125 6.04 3.26 11.26
CA ILE A 125 6.89 2.76 12.35
C ILE A 125 6.19 2.84 13.70
N GLU A 126 5.50 3.95 13.98
CA GLU A 126 4.79 4.17 15.22
C GLU A 126 3.66 3.13 15.42
N ALA A 127 2.87 2.88 14.39
CA ALA A 127 1.82 1.87 14.43
C ALA A 127 2.40 0.46 14.60
N LEU A 128 3.50 0.13 13.91
CA LEU A 128 4.18 -1.16 14.06
C LEU A 128 4.77 -1.33 15.46
N ASN A 129 5.32 -0.28 16.05
CA ASN A 129 5.79 -0.32 17.43
C ASN A 129 4.63 -0.54 18.40
N THR A 130 3.53 0.18 18.22
CA THR A 130 2.35 0.09 19.09
C THR A 130 1.70 -1.29 19.02
N PHE A 131 1.48 -1.84 17.84
CA PHE A 131 0.80 -3.14 17.69
C PHE A 131 1.70 -4.35 17.95
N TYR A 132 2.99 -4.26 17.64
CA TYR A 132 3.89 -5.43 17.63
C TYR A 132 5.19 -5.21 18.38
N ASN A 133 5.41 -4.07 19.02
CA ASN A 133 6.64 -3.72 19.72
C ASN A 133 7.90 -3.86 18.81
N VAL A 134 7.77 -3.46 17.55
CA VAL A 134 8.88 -3.51 16.58
C VAL A 134 9.91 -2.44 16.93
N LYS A 135 11.10 -2.86 17.33
CA LYS A 135 12.23 -1.97 17.72
C LYS A 135 13.23 -1.74 16.59
N PHE A 136 13.23 -2.62 15.60
CA PHE A 136 14.17 -2.56 14.48
C PHE A 136 13.42 -2.71 13.16
N SER A 137 13.71 -1.84 12.21
CA SER A 137 13.05 -1.84 10.88
C SER A 137 14.11 -1.82 9.78
N VAL A 138 13.94 -2.71 8.81
CA VAL A 138 14.67 -2.67 7.54
C VAL A 138 13.74 -2.07 6.49
N VAL A 139 14.11 -0.92 5.94
CA VAL A 139 13.29 -0.18 4.98
C VAL A 139 13.86 -0.33 3.59
N SER A 140 13.02 -0.83 2.67
CA SER A 140 13.29 -0.81 1.23
C SER A 140 12.32 0.16 0.57
N GLN A 141 12.83 1.24 -0.01
CA GLN A 141 12.04 2.33 -0.54
C GLN A 141 12.49 2.67 -1.96
N VAL A 142 11.52 2.92 -2.84
CA VAL A 142 11.76 3.35 -4.21
C VAL A 142 11.10 4.73 -4.41
N ASN A 143 11.88 5.77 -4.19
CA ASN A 143 11.44 7.15 -4.37
C ASN A 143 12.12 7.75 -5.60
N PRO A 144 11.37 8.14 -6.65
CA PRO A 144 11.96 8.69 -7.87
C PRO A 144 12.70 10.01 -7.64
N HIS A 145 12.33 10.81 -6.65
CA HIS A 145 13.01 12.06 -6.32
C HIS A 145 14.41 11.85 -5.75
N ILE A 146 14.72 10.69 -5.17
CA ILE A 146 16.07 10.38 -4.65
C ILE A 146 17.08 10.37 -5.78
N SER A 147 16.77 9.77 -6.92
CA SER A 147 17.66 9.74 -8.08
C SER A 147 17.80 11.09 -8.77
N LEU A 148 16.83 11.99 -8.63
CA LEU A 148 16.85 13.32 -9.24
C LEU A 148 17.53 14.37 -8.38
N PHE A 149 17.35 14.31 -7.05
CA PHE A 149 17.81 15.36 -6.13
C PHE A 149 18.89 14.88 -5.15
N TYR A 150 18.95 13.60 -4.89
CA TYR A 150 19.90 13.00 -3.95
C TYR A 150 20.73 11.95 -4.66
N PHE A 151 21.90 12.36 -5.16
CA PHE A 151 22.93 11.40 -5.56
C PHE A 151 23.47 10.73 -4.28
N ALA A 152 22.76 9.70 -3.83
CA ALA A 152 23.16 8.97 -2.65
C ALA A 152 24.42 8.17 -2.93
N PRO A 153 25.56 8.50 -2.32
CA PRO A 153 26.67 7.59 -2.29
C PRO A 153 26.22 6.29 -1.65
N LYS A 154 26.71 5.17 -2.12
CA LYS A 154 26.42 3.85 -1.59
C LYS A 154 26.66 3.87 -0.08
N GLY A 155 25.63 3.52 0.72
CA GLY A 155 25.76 3.39 2.15
C GLY A 155 26.76 2.29 2.49
N SER A 156 27.47 2.45 3.60
CA SER A 156 28.32 1.41 4.18
C SER A 156 27.72 0.92 5.48
N VAL A 157 28.09 -0.29 5.88
CA VAL A 157 27.59 -0.89 7.13
C VAL A 157 27.85 0.05 8.32
N GLY A 158 26.81 0.33 9.10
CA GLY A 158 26.86 1.22 10.26
C GLY A 158 26.91 2.72 9.96
N ARG A 159 26.80 3.13 8.67
CA ARG A 159 26.75 4.54 8.29
C ARG A 159 25.49 4.82 7.49
N PRO A 160 24.59 5.69 7.97
CA PRO A 160 23.42 6.09 7.21
C PRO A 160 23.85 6.87 5.96
N VAL A 161 23.14 6.65 4.85
CA VAL A 161 23.39 7.30 3.56
C VAL A 161 23.28 8.82 3.64
N SER A 162 22.43 9.32 4.54
CA SER A 162 22.21 10.75 4.78
C SER A 162 23.36 11.48 5.48
N ARG A 163 24.37 10.77 5.98
CA ARG A 163 25.49 11.40 6.71
C ARG A 163 26.65 11.70 5.79
N SER A 164 26.62 12.87 5.16
CA SER A 164 27.76 13.37 4.40
C SER A 164 28.83 13.94 5.35
N ARG A 165 30.11 13.68 5.05
CA ARG A 165 31.24 14.26 5.76
C ARG A 165 31.36 15.79 5.61
N THR A 166 30.75 16.36 4.60
CA THR A 166 30.91 17.78 4.24
C THR A 166 29.71 18.65 4.61
N GLY A 167 28.67 18.11 5.21
CA GLY A 167 27.48 18.88 5.63
C GLY A 167 26.67 19.50 4.48
N LEU A 168 27.20 19.56 3.26
CA LEU A 168 26.58 20.22 2.11
C LEU A 168 25.88 19.24 1.14
N ARG A 169 26.04 17.94 1.32
CA ARG A 169 25.45 16.88 0.49
C ARG A 169 24.85 15.75 1.33
N GLY A 170 24.32 16.07 2.46
CA GLY A 170 23.53 15.15 3.25
C GLY A 170 22.06 15.28 2.87
N GLY A 171 21.51 14.28 2.21
CA GLY A 171 20.07 14.14 2.16
C GLY A 171 19.51 13.95 3.58
N PHE A 172 18.28 14.35 3.80
CA PHE A 172 17.54 14.27 5.05
C PHE A 172 17.23 12.83 5.45
#